data_91197a282e856842f1fecf5c5477166a
#
_entry.id   91197a282e856842f1fecf5c5477166a
#
_cell.length_a   1.000
_cell.length_b   1.000
_cell.length_c   1.000
_cell.angle_alpha   90.00
_cell.angle_beta   90.00
_cell.angle_gamma   90.00
#
_symmetry.space_group_name_H-M   'P 1'
#
loop_
_entity.id
_entity.type
_entity.pdbx_description
1 polymer ?
#
loop_
_entity_poly.entity_id
_entity_poly.type
_entity_poly.pdbx_seq_one_letter_code
_entity_poly.pdbx_strand_id
1 'polypeptide(L)'
;MNKNWRRSLLLIGLMATVLRIDFAFAQETVMVESNLVYGSAVDYTGSNVTLTLDAYYVNGTQTNRPVVILTHGGGFGAGDKGYTVAQGNFYPDMATAFATNGFVAFSINYRLWPGCPGGCPGEIDMAVEDVMTALGWIRAHRTDYGVDATRVLIAGDSAGGGLAVNTSYQSANENSFLGCIGLWAGVPPYGSDVHPVNLYPITAQTPPTCLIHGTADTVVPYATSVNLSSNLTAAGVYNELHPLAGYNHYPVMVNGIYNTNLVATIISYMIPFAKLTAGNLPQAVPVRLGDNFLQATNGQVIFDISGQTNVTVAVEQSTNQMNTWQAIATDQLFTGAAWVTDTASAASQFYRARIIPP
;
A
#
# COMPACT_ATOMS: atom_id res chain seq x y z
N MET A 1 -71.96 36.38 42.71
CA MET A 1 -70.70 37.09 42.76
C MET A 1 -69.58 36.14 42.25
N ASN A 2 -69.29 36.27 40.98
CA ASN A 2 -68.28 35.41 40.33
C ASN A 2 -66.89 36.07 40.38
N LYS A 3 -65.88 35.37 40.89
CA LYS A 3 -64.47 35.78 40.79
C LYS A 3 -63.74 34.78 39.88
N ASN A 4 -63.49 35.26 38.65
CA ASN A 4 -62.67 34.59 37.71
C ASN A 4 -61.15 34.78 38.04
N TRP A 5 -60.45 33.71 38.30
CA TRP A 5 -59.02 33.71 38.41
C TRP A 5 -58.38 33.27 37.06
N ARG A 6 -57.79 34.24 36.36
CA ARG A 6 -56.93 33.96 35.20
C ARG A 6 -55.54 33.53 35.70
N ARG A 7 -55.16 32.31 35.42
CA ARG A 7 -53.77 31.85 35.60
C ARG A 7 -52.98 32.21 34.34
N SER A 8 -52.00 33.11 34.47
CA SER A 8 -51.00 33.40 33.43
C SER A 8 -49.92 32.33 33.51
N LEU A 9 -49.78 31.50 32.46
CA LEU A 9 -48.64 30.66 32.27
C LEU A 9 -47.51 31.48 31.67
N LEU A 10 -46.42 31.62 32.42
CA LEU A 10 -45.16 32.19 31.97
C LEU A 10 -44.37 31.05 31.29
N LEU A 11 -44.29 31.05 29.96
CA LEU A 11 -43.41 30.19 29.20
C LEU A 11 -41.98 30.76 29.26
N ILE A 12 -41.11 30.15 30.04
CA ILE A 12 -39.66 30.44 30.03
C ILE A 12 -39.07 29.60 28.89
N GLY A 13 -38.83 30.22 27.74
CA GLY A 13 -38.09 29.62 26.64
C GLY A 13 -36.62 29.54 26.96
N LEU A 14 -36.13 28.34 27.26
CA LEU A 14 -34.69 28.09 27.40
C LEU A 14 -34.07 27.99 26.00
N MET A 15 -33.45 29.07 25.53
CA MET A 15 -32.62 29.02 24.31
C MET A 15 -31.35 28.26 24.65
N ALA A 16 -31.26 26.98 24.26
CA ALA A 16 -30.02 26.22 24.23
C ALA A 16 -29.16 26.73 23.06
N THR A 17 -28.18 27.55 23.36
CA THR A 17 -27.13 27.91 22.41
C THR A 17 -26.25 26.66 22.22
N VAL A 18 -26.43 25.95 21.13
CA VAL A 18 -25.55 24.88 20.69
C VAL A 18 -24.23 25.53 20.21
N LEU A 19 -23.22 25.50 21.04
CA LEU A 19 -21.89 25.90 20.64
C LEU A 19 -21.40 24.86 19.61
N ARG A 20 -21.45 25.17 18.32
CA ARG A 20 -20.77 24.38 17.31
C ARG A 20 -19.28 24.69 17.43
N ILE A 21 -18.52 23.75 17.97
CA ILE A 21 -17.06 23.76 17.87
C ILE A 21 -16.76 23.19 16.49
N ASP A 22 -16.62 24.07 15.52
CA ASP A 22 -16.05 23.69 14.23
C ASP A 22 -14.56 23.42 14.45
N PHE A 23 -14.19 22.15 14.58
CA PHE A 23 -12.80 21.77 14.45
C PHE A 23 -12.41 22.00 13.00
N ALA A 24 -11.80 23.13 12.71
CA ALA A 24 -11.05 23.32 11.49
C ALA A 24 -9.83 22.36 11.57
N PHE A 25 -9.97 21.19 10.96
CA PHE A 25 -8.79 20.39 10.66
C PHE A 25 -7.93 21.24 9.74
N ALA A 26 -6.80 21.72 10.25
CA ALA A 26 -5.80 22.34 9.40
C ALA A 26 -5.46 21.32 8.30
N GLN A 27 -5.65 21.69 7.05
CA GLN A 27 -5.28 20.85 5.93
C GLN A 27 -3.76 20.63 6.04
N GLU A 28 -3.36 19.39 6.28
CA GLU A 28 -1.95 19.03 6.43
C GLU A 28 -1.23 19.36 5.12
N THR A 29 -0.28 20.27 5.18
CA THR A 29 0.49 20.68 3.99
C THR A 29 1.61 19.67 3.74
N VAL A 30 1.62 19.10 2.54
CA VAL A 30 2.74 18.28 2.10
C VAL A 30 3.94 19.16 1.78
N MET A 31 5.05 18.87 2.42
CA MET A 31 6.36 19.46 2.14
C MET A 31 7.05 18.65 1.06
N VAL A 32 7.76 19.34 0.18
CA VAL A 32 8.56 18.72 -0.88
C VAL A 32 9.96 19.30 -0.82
N GLU A 33 10.94 18.44 -0.57
CA GLU A 33 12.35 18.78 -0.68
C GLU A 33 12.93 18.09 -1.91
N SER A 34 13.35 18.89 -2.89
CA SER A 34 13.75 18.36 -4.20
C SER A 34 15.27 18.37 -4.39
N ASN A 35 15.76 17.43 -5.19
CA ASN A 35 17.16 17.31 -5.60
C ASN A 35 18.13 17.09 -4.43
N LEU A 36 17.70 16.40 -3.39
CA LEU A 36 18.56 15.96 -2.31
C LEU A 36 19.56 14.93 -2.84
N VAL A 37 20.86 15.18 -2.61
CA VAL A 37 21.91 14.26 -3.06
C VAL A 37 21.99 13.08 -2.07
N TYR A 38 21.71 11.86 -2.55
CA TYR A 38 21.82 10.67 -1.73
C TYR A 38 23.10 9.85 -1.99
N GLY A 39 23.82 10.18 -3.06
CA GLY A 39 25.06 9.50 -3.39
C GLY A 39 25.66 9.93 -4.72
N SER A 40 26.69 9.24 -5.12
CA SER A 40 27.25 9.29 -6.46
C SER A 40 27.78 7.91 -6.84
N ALA A 41 27.70 7.56 -8.12
CA ALA A 41 28.18 6.28 -8.62
C ALA A 41 28.69 6.41 -10.05
N VAL A 42 29.53 5.48 -10.47
CA VAL A 42 30.08 5.44 -11.84
C VAL A 42 29.06 4.76 -12.75
N ASP A 43 28.74 5.40 -13.85
CA ASP A 43 27.82 4.86 -14.86
C ASP A 43 28.51 3.88 -15.84
N TYR A 44 27.76 3.38 -16.80
CA TYR A 44 28.25 2.46 -17.85
C TYR A 44 29.35 3.05 -18.75
N THR A 45 29.52 4.39 -18.79
CA THR A 45 30.58 5.07 -19.54
C THR A 45 31.84 5.26 -18.75
N GLY A 46 31.84 4.94 -17.45
CA GLY A 46 32.91 5.23 -16.51
C GLY A 46 32.85 6.66 -15.93
N SER A 47 31.75 7.38 -16.18
CA SER A 47 31.55 8.73 -15.66
C SER A 47 30.87 8.72 -14.29
N ASN A 48 31.30 9.64 -13.41
CA ASN A 48 30.64 9.79 -12.11
C ASN A 48 29.34 10.54 -12.24
N VAL A 49 28.24 9.95 -11.74
CA VAL A 49 26.88 10.48 -11.76
C VAL A 49 26.45 10.83 -10.35
N THR A 50 25.93 12.03 -10.16
CA THR A 50 25.28 12.42 -8.89
C THR A 50 23.88 11.85 -8.83
N LEU A 51 23.59 11.13 -7.74
CA LEU A 51 22.28 10.49 -7.50
C LEU A 51 21.44 11.38 -6.60
N THR A 52 20.24 11.70 -7.04
CA THR A 52 19.33 12.63 -6.36
C THR A 52 17.96 12.02 -6.10
N LEU A 53 17.31 12.49 -5.05
CA LEU A 53 15.92 12.13 -4.71
C LEU A 53 15.10 13.37 -4.34
N ASP A 54 13.78 13.21 -4.39
CA ASP A 54 12.82 14.18 -3.84
C ASP A 54 12.10 13.54 -2.65
N ALA A 55 12.00 14.25 -1.53
CA ALA A 55 11.29 13.81 -0.33
C ALA A 55 9.94 14.51 -0.21
N TYR A 56 8.88 13.72 0.02
CA TYR A 56 7.51 14.19 0.22
C TYR A 56 7.02 13.74 1.59
N TYR A 57 6.60 14.68 2.42
CA TYR A 57 6.12 14.37 3.76
C TYR A 57 5.19 15.46 4.29
N VAL A 58 4.32 15.11 5.22
CA VAL A 58 3.55 16.10 5.97
C VAL A 58 4.40 16.68 7.07
N ASN A 59 4.45 18.01 7.17
CA ASN A 59 5.16 18.70 8.24
C ASN A 59 4.43 18.47 9.57
N GLY A 60 5.18 18.20 10.63
CA GLY A 60 4.61 18.00 11.96
C GLY A 60 5.52 17.19 12.88
N THR A 61 5.00 16.89 14.07
CA THR A 61 5.69 16.11 15.11
C THR A 61 5.54 14.59 14.96
N GLN A 62 5.02 14.11 13.85
CA GLN A 62 4.85 12.68 13.60
C GLN A 62 6.21 12.00 13.50
N THR A 63 6.39 10.94 14.28
CA THR A 63 7.59 10.10 14.29
C THR A 63 7.21 8.66 13.93
N ASN A 64 8.20 7.84 13.63
CA ASN A 64 8.02 6.43 13.26
C ASN A 64 7.15 6.23 12.01
N ARG A 65 7.18 7.18 11.07
CA ARG A 65 6.47 7.05 9.80
C ARG A 65 7.12 5.97 8.94
N PRO A 66 6.35 5.12 8.25
CA PRO A 66 6.91 4.21 7.26
C PRO A 66 7.38 4.98 6.04
N VAL A 67 8.22 4.32 5.28
CA VAL A 67 8.85 4.86 4.07
C VAL A 67 8.29 4.18 2.84
N VAL A 68 8.14 4.91 1.75
CA VAL A 68 8.04 4.35 0.40
C VAL A 68 9.13 4.94 -0.49
N ILE A 69 9.89 4.08 -1.16
CA ILE A 69 10.82 4.48 -2.23
C ILE A 69 10.10 4.32 -3.56
N LEU A 70 10.07 5.39 -4.36
CA LEU A 70 9.46 5.42 -5.68
C LEU A 70 10.54 5.39 -6.76
N THR A 71 10.43 4.43 -7.68
CA THR A 71 11.38 4.21 -8.80
C THR A 71 10.66 4.40 -10.13
N HIS A 72 11.11 5.36 -10.93
CA HIS A 72 10.44 5.74 -12.18
C HIS A 72 10.65 4.75 -13.33
N GLY A 73 9.71 4.72 -14.27
CA GLY A 73 9.83 4.01 -15.53
C GLY A 73 10.76 4.70 -16.52
N GLY A 74 10.75 4.21 -17.78
CA GLY A 74 11.57 4.77 -18.86
C GLY A 74 12.56 3.80 -19.47
N GLY A 75 12.33 2.48 -19.31
CA GLY A 75 13.14 1.42 -19.92
C GLY A 75 14.60 1.44 -19.49
N PHE A 76 14.90 1.89 -18.27
CA PHE A 76 16.24 2.10 -17.72
C PHE A 76 17.12 3.08 -18.50
N GLY A 77 16.67 3.59 -19.64
CA GLY A 77 17.41 4.49 -20.52
C GLY A 77 16.97 5.94 -20.43
N ALA A 78 15.87 6.22 -19.77
CA ALA A 78 15.29 7.57 -19.61
C ALA A 78 14.45 7.63 -18.33
N GLY A 79 13.95 8.82 -18.01
CA GLY A 79 13.07 9.05 -16.87
C GLY A 79 13.68 10.00 -15.85
N ASP A 80 12.86 10.40 -14.89
CA ASP A 80 13.23 11.28 -13.79
C ASP A 80 12.27 11.09 -12.61
N LYS A 81 12.76 11.27 -11.39
CA LYS A 81 12.00 11.17 -10.13
C LYS A 81 10.80 12.10 -10.05
N GLY A 82 10.82 13.23 -10.76
CA GLY A 82 9.72 14.19 -10.82
C GLY A 82 8.70 13.92 -11.93
N TYR A 83 9.08 13.21 -12.96
CA TYR A 83 8.34 12.80 -14.16
C TYR A 83 7.18 13.75 -14.57
N THR A 84 7.54 14.95 -15.02
CA THR A 84 6.57 16.04 -15.18
C THR A 84 6.11 16.27 -16.62
N VAL A 85 6.82 15.76 -17.65
CA VAL A 85 6.63 16.25 -19.02
C VAL A 85 5.84 15.30 -19.91
N ALA A 86 6.07 14.00 -19.87
CA ALA A 86 5.40 13.03 -20.74
C ALA A 86 4.30 12.23 -20.03
N GLN A 87 4.33 12.17 -18.71
CA GLN A 87 3.45 11.32 -17.89
C GLN A 87 2.64 12.11 -16.84
N GLY A 88 2.48 13.43 -17.05
CA GLY A 88 1.78 14.29 -16.12
C GLY A 88 2.51 14.38 -14.75
N ASN A 89 1.75 14.53 -13.68
CA ASN A 89 2.28 14.63 -12.31
C ASN A 89 2.26 13.28 -11.57
N PHE A 90 2.35 12.16 -12.27
CA PHE A 90 2.08 10.84 -11.68
C PHE A 90 2.94 10.55 -10.44
N TYR A 91 4.23 10.81 -10.49
CA TYR A 91 5.12 10.62 -9.33
C TYR A 91 4.85 11.60 -8.19
N PRO A 92 4.73 12.91 -8.45
CA PRO A 92 4.29 13.86 -7.42
C PRO A 92 2.93 13.52 -6.80
N ASP A 93 1.95 13.05 -7.60
CA ASP A 93 0.62 12.68 -7.10
C ASP A 93 0.69 11.43 -6.22
N MET A 94 1.42 10.40 -6.63
CA MET A 94 1.65 9.21 -5.79
C MET A 94 2.37 9.56 -4.50
N ALA A 95 3.48 10.30 -4.58
CA ALA A 95 4.26 10.69 -3.42
C ALA A 95 3.44 11.54 -2.44
N THR A 96 2.64 12.48 -2.95
CA THR A 96 1.69 13.28 -2.16
C THR A 96 0.63 12.41 -1.49
N ALA A 97 0.09 11.41 -2.22
CA ALA A 97 -0.88 10.48 -1.66
C ALA A 97 -0.27 9.65 -0.53
N PHE A 98 0.94 9.15 -0.68
CA PHE A 98 1.63 8.47 0.41
C PHE A 98 1.87 9.39 1.61
N ALA A 99 2.35 10.62 1.38
CA ALA A 99 2.62 11.59 2.43
C ALA A 99 1.37 11.93 3.24
N THR A 100 0.24 12.22 2.57
CA THR A 100 -1.05 12.51 3.23
C THR A 100 -1.66 11.29 3.94
N ASN A 101 -1.13 10.10 3.67
CA ASN A 101 -1.54 8.86 4.33
C ASN A 101 -0.55 8.37 5.40
N GLY A 102 0.33 9.25 5.89
CA GLY A 102 1.20 9.02 7.03
C GLY A 102 2.54 8.36 6.70
N PHE A 103 2.92 8.28 5.42
CA PHE A 103 4.25 7.84 4.97
C PHE A 103 5.19 9.02 4.77
N VAL A 104 6.47 8.73 4.60
CA VAL A 104 7.41 9.62 3.90
C VAL A 104 7.76 8.94 2.57
N ALA A 105 7.53 9.63 1.47
CA ALA A 105 7.82 9.13 0.14
C ALA A 105 9.12 9.75 -0.38
N PHE A 106 10.01 8.90 -0.87
CA PHE A 106 11.26 9.30 -1.51
C PHE A 106 11.23 8.84 -2.96
N SER A 107 11.08 9.78 -3.89
CA SER A 107 11.17 9.51 -5.33
C SER A 107 12.62 9.67 -5.76
N ILE A 108 13.21 8.64 -6.33
CA ILE A 108 14.65 8.60 -6.61
C ILE A 108 14.95 8.62 -8.10
N ASN A 109 16.04 9.30 -8.49
CA ASN A 109 16.74 9.04 -9.74
C ASN A 109 17.75 7.91 -9.51
N TYR A 110 17.91 7.05 -10.47
CA TYR A 110 18.92 6.01 -10.51
C TYR A 110 19.72 6.10 -11.81
N ARG A 111 20.88 5.45 -11.88
CA ARG A 111 21.72 5.47 -13.11
C ARG A 111 20.93 4.94 -14.30
N LEU A 112 20.98 5.66 -15.39
CA LEU A 112 20.34 5.31 -16.64
C LEU A 112 21.39 4.85 -17.66
N TRP A 113 20.96 3.97 -18.56
CA TRP A 113 21.78 3.51 -19.68
C TRP A 113 21.10 3.83 -21.01
N PRO A 114 21.16 5.09 -21.49
CA PRO A 114 20.57 5.48 -22.78
C PRO A 114 21.08 4.62 -23.92
N GLY A 115 20.16 4.16 -24.77
CA GLY A 115 20.48 3.29 -25.90
C GLY A 115 20.47 1.79 -25.60
N CYS A 116 20.20 1.42 -24.37
CA CYS A 116 20.04 0.02 -23.97
C CYS A 116 18.77 -0.16 -23.10
N PRO A 117 17.58 0.01 -23.64
CA PRO A 117 16.34 -0.01 -22.87
C PRO A 117 16.02 -1.45 -22.38
N GLY A 118 16.44 -1.77 -21.17
CA GLY A 118 16.19 -3.06 -20.53
C GLY A 118 16.98 -4.23 -21.14
N GLY A 119 18.10 -3.97 -21.83
CA GLY A 119 18.76 -4.95 -22.64
C GLY A 119 20.27 -5.13 -22.41
N CYS A 120 20.90 -4.35 -21.54
CA CYS A 120 22.35 -4.50 -21.30
C CYS A 120 22.67 -5.26 -20.01
N PRO A 121 23.69 -6.15 -20.04
CA PRO A 121 24.19 -6.80 -18.84
C PRO A 121 24.62 -5.78 -17.77
N GLY A 122 24.13 -5.94 -16.54
CA GLY A 122 24.47 -5.08 -15.42
C GLY A 122 23.66 -3.78 -15.31
N GLU A 123 22.79 -3.46 -16.27
CA GLU A 123 21.93 -2.26 -16.24
C GLU A 123 21.01 -2.24 -15.00
N ILE A 124 20.35 -3.35 -14.75
CA ILE A 124 19.45 -3.50 -13.60
C ILE A 124 20.26 -3.55 -12.29
N ASP A 125 21.40 -4.22 -12.28
CA ASP A 125 22.25 -4.32 -11.10
C ASP A 125 22.72 -2.94 -10.63
N MET A 126 23.13 -2.06 -11.56
CA MET A 126 23.47 -0.67 -11.22
C MET A 126 22.30 0.08 -10.60
N ALA A 127 21.09 -0.07 -11.15
CA ALA A 127 19.91 0.57 -10.64
C ALA A 127 19.51 0.02 -9.25
N VAL A 128 19.68 -1.29 -9.01
CA VAL A 128 19.48 -1.92 -7.69
C VAL A 128 20.46 -1.36 -6.66
N GLU A 129 21.74 -1.23 -7.02
CA GLU A 129 22.75 -0.61 -6.15
C GLU A 129 22.35 0.82 -5.75
N ASP A 130 21.80 1.59 -6.69
CA ASP A 130 21.36 2.96 -6.44
C ASP A 130 20.16 3.01 -5.50
N VAL A 131 19.19 2.10 -5.64
CA VAL A 131 18.07 1.96 -4.68
C VAL A 131 18.61 1.64 -3.28
N MET A 132 19.54 0.73 -3.17
CA MET A 132 20.13 0.35 -1.87
C MET A 132 20.96 1.49 -1.26
N THR A 133 21.63 2.30 -2.09
CA THR A 133 22.33 3.52 -1.67
C THR A 133 21.32 4.55 -1.14
N ALA A 134 20.19 4.75 -1.83
CA ALA A 134 19.11 5.63 -1.36
C ALA A 134 18.54 5.13 -0.02
N LEU A 135 18.31 3.82 0.13
CA LEU A 135 17.86 3.24 1.41
C LEU A 135 18.88 3.49 2.53
N GLY A 136 20.18 3.37 2.23
CA GLY A 136 21.26 3.70 3.18
C GLY A 136 21.21 5.16 3.62
N TRP A 137 21.01 6.08 2.68
CA TRP A 137 20.85 7.50 2.94
C TRP A 137 19.60 7.78 3.81
N ILE A 138 18.46 7.18 3.48
CA ILE A 138 17.20 7.32 4.25
C ILE A 138 17.41 6.84 5.69
N ARG A 139 18.10 5.71 5.89
CA ARG A 139 18.45 5.18 7.22
C ARG A 139 19.32 6.13 8.02
N ALA A 140 20.26 6.81 7.37
CA ALA A 140 21.14 7.81 8.01
C ALA A 140 20.38 9.09 8.40
N HIS A 141 19.36 9.49 7.60
CA HIS A 141 18.55 10.71 7.82
C HIS A 141 17.19 10.42 8.47
N ARG A 142 17.02 9.26 9.11
CA ARG A 142 15.73 8.83 9.67
C ARG A 142 15.13 9.79 10.69
N THR A 143 15.99 10.48 11.45
CA THR A 143 15.57 11.47 12.44
C THR A 143 15.08 12.77 11.82
N ASP A 144 15.68 13.17 10.69
CA ASP A 144 15.35 14.41 10.00
C ASP A 144 13.94 14.38 9.43
N TYR A 145 13.52 13.19 8.97
CA TYR A 145 12.20 12.94 8.42
C TYR A 145 11.24 12.25 9.39
N GLY A 146 11.64 11.91 10.60
CA GLY A 146 10.82 11.20 11.58
C GLY A 146 10.34 9.84 11.07
N VAL A 147 11.19 9.09 10.38
CA VAL A 147 10.83 7.80 9.77
C VAL A 147 11.32 6.61 10.60
N ASP A 148 10.56 5.52 10.51
CA ASP A 148 11.00 4.20 10.90
C ASP A 148 11.57 3.51 9.64
N ALA A 149 12.89 3.55 9.51
CA ALA A 149 13.59 3.00 8.34
C ALA A 149 13.70 1.45 8.36
N THR A 150 12.99 0.78 9.27
CA THR A 150 12.73 -0.67 9.22
C THR A 150 11.41 -0.98 8.51
N ARG A 151 10.55 0.02 8.33
CA ARG A 151 9.25 -0.11 7.66
C ARG A 151 9.28 0.56 6.29
N VAL A 152 9.93 -0.11 5.35
CA VAL A 152 10.17 0.42 4.00
C VAL A 152 9.39 -0.40 2.97
N LEU A 153 8.69 0.30 2.09
CA LEU A 153 8.11 -0.25 0.87
C LEU A 153 8.87 0.30 -0.34
N ILE A 154 8.76 -0.41 -1.44
CA ILE A 154 9.24 0.05 -2.74
C ILE A 154 8.12 -0.02 -3.76
N ALA A 155 8.01 1.00 -4.60
CA ALA A 155 6.99 1.08 -5.65
C ALA A 155 7.57 1.68 -6.92
N GLY A 156 7.09 1.22 -8.08
CA GLY A 156 7.53 1.79 -9.34
C GLY A 156 6.69 1.34 -10.52
N ASP A 157 6.86 2.02 -11.65
CA ASP A 157 6.14 1.73 -12.89
C ASP A 157 7.08 1.21 -13.97
N SER A 158 6.57 0.36 -14.88
CA SER A 158 7.32 -0.13 -16.04
C SER A 158 8.71 -0.68 -15.65
N ALA A 159 9.79 -0.11 -16.16
CA ALA A 159 11.16 -0.44 -15.76
C ALA A 159 11.39 -0.23 -14.25
N GLY A 160 10.87 0.86 -13.68
CA GLY A 160 10.93 1.10 -12.24
C GLY A 160 10.12 0.08 -11.44
N GLY A 161 8.98 -0.39 -11.96
CA GLY A 161 8.24 -1.51 -11.39
C GLY A 161 9.06 -2.80 -11.40
N GLY A 162 9.75 -3.09 -12.50
CA GLY A 162 10.71 -4.18 -12.60
C GLY A 162 11.88 -4.02 -11.63
N LEU A 163 12.39 -2.80 -11.47
CA LEU A 163 13.44 -2.48 -10.50
C LEU A 163 12.95 -2.72 -9.06
N ALA A 164 11.71 -2.30 -8.72
CA ALA A 164 11.12 -2.53 -7.40
C ALA A 164 11.05 -4.03 -7.07
N VAL A 165 10.56 -4.84 -8.00
CA VAL A 165 10.50 -6.30 -7.85
C VAL A 165 11.91 -6.89 -7.71
N ASN A 166 12.84 -6.54 -8.62
CA ASN A 166 14.20 -7.07 -8.58
C ASN A 166 14.91 -6.72 -7.28
N THR A 167 14.83 -5.48 -6.84
CA THR A 167 15.49 -5.03 -5.61
C THR A 167 14.93 -5.74 -4.38
N SER A 168 13.61 -5.83 -4.26
CA SER A 168 12.97 -6.35 -3.06
C SER A 168 13.00 -7.88 -2.96
N TYR A 169 13.18 -8.59 -4.07
CA TYR A 169 13.20 -10.07 -4.09
C TYR A 169 14.61 -10.66 -3.97
N GLN A 170 15.66 -9.83 -4.04
CA GLN A 170 17.02 -10.32 -3.83
C GLN A 170 17.21 -10.82 -2.41
N SER A 171 17.75 -12.02 -2.24
CA SER A 171 18.03 -12.60 -0.92
C SER A 171 18.97 -11.73 -0.07
N ALA A 172 19.91 -11.02 -0.72
CA ALA A 172 20.78 -10.05 -0.05
C ALA A 172 20.00 -8.87 0.58
N ASN A 173 18.79 -8.59 0.08
CA ASN A 173 17.91 -7.51 0.53
C ASN A 173 16.73 -8.04 1.37
N GLU A 174 16.74 -9.32 1.73
CA GLU A 174 15.72 -9.92 2.58
C GLU A 174 15.51 -9.07 3.83
N ASN A 175 14.23 -8.87 4.16
CA ASN A 175 13.78 -8.01 5.28
C ASN A 175 14.10 -6.51 5.14
N SER A 176 14.64 -6.04 4.01
CA SER A 176 14.81 -4.61 3.77
C SER A 176 13.52 -3.93 3.35
N PHE A 177 12.57 -4.69 2.77
CA PHE A 177 11.30 -4.19 2.28
C PHE A 177 10.14 -5.01 2.84
N LEU A 178 9.13 -4.32 3.37
CA LEU A 178 7.90 -4.91 3.90
C LEU A 178 6.81 -5.12 2.84
N GLY A 179 6.97 -4.51 1.67
CA GLY A 179 6.05 -4.64 0.56
C GLY A 179 6.63 -4.09 -0.73
N CYS A 180 6.14 -4.63 -1.85
CA CYS A 180 6.49 -4.21 -3.20
C CYS A 180 5.22 -3.84 -3.97
N ILE A 181 5.24 -2.74 -4.72
CA ILE A 181 4.15 -2.32 -5.59
C ILE A 181 4.68 -2.17 -7.02
N GLY A 182 4.21 -3.03 -7.91
CA GLY A 182 4.58 -3.03 -9.33
C GLY A 182 3.44 -2.53 -10.21
N LEU A 183 3.64 -1.37 -10.85
CA LEU A 183 2.68 -0.77 -11.77
C LEU A 183 3.11 -1.13 -13.19
N TRP A 184 2.30 -1.91 -13.93
CA TRP A 184 2.67 -2.43 -15.27
C TRP A 184 4.15 -2.77 -15.37
N ALA A 185 4.61 -3.51 -14.35
CA ALA A 185 6.02 -3.77 -14.09
C ALA A 185 6.64 -4.67 -15.17
N GLY A 186 7.80 -4.26 -15.66
CA GLY A 186 8.64 -5.07 -16.54
C GLY A 186 9.33 -6.21 -15.79
N VAL A 187 8.60 -7.27 -15.47
CA VAL A 187 9.10 -8.43 -14.73
C VAL A 187 9.38 -9.57 -15.69
N PRO A 188 10.55 -10.22 -15.62
CA PRO A 188 10.86 -11.39 -16.44
C PRO A 188 9.94 -12.61 -16.18
N PRO A 189 9.75 -13.48 -17.16
CA PRO A 189 10.45 -13.49 -18.45
C PRO A 189 9.84 -12.45 -19.40
N TYR A 190 10.47 -11.31 -19.52
CA TYR A 190 10.10 -10.32 -20.51
C TYR A 190 10.77 -10.69 -21.83
N GLY A 191 9.98 -11.15 -22.75
CA GLY A 191 10.15 -11.58 -24.12
C GLY A 191 11.35 -11.20 -24.96
N SER A 192 12.55 -11.41 -24.53
CA SER A 192 13.68 -11.61 -25.40
C SER A 192 14.79 -12.39 -24.70
N ASP A 193 15.44 -13.26 -25.42
CA ASP A 193 16.52 -14.13 -25.02
C ASP A 193 17.79 -13.42 -24.49
N VAL A 194 17.72 -12.14 -24.18
CA VAL A 194 18.91 -11.30 -24.00
C VAL A 194 19.24 -11.01 -22.55
N HIS A 195 18.26 -11.03 -21.63
CA HIS A 195 18.58 -10.91 -20.20
C HIS A 195 17.67 -11.80 -19.38
N PRO A 196 18.21 -12.85 -18.78
CA PRO A 196 17.65 -13.32 -17.55
C PRO A 196 17.92 -12.21 -16.52
N VAL A 197 16.98 -11.28 -16.37
CA VAL A 197 16.81 -10.69 -15.05
C VAL A 197 16.63 -11.92 -14.17
N ASN A 198 17.64 -12.22 -13.36
CA ASN A 198 17.59 -13.33 -12.44
C ASN A 198 16.38 -13.06 -11.55
N LEU A 199 15.24 -13.63 -11.89
CA LEU A 199 14.15 -13.73 -10.95
C LEU A 199 14.73 -14.50 -9.79
N TYR A 200 15.01 -13.78 -8.73
CA TYR A 200 15.38 -14.41 -7.48
C TYR A 200 14.27 -15.39 -7.13
N PRO A 201 14.61 -16.56 -6.63
CA PRO A 201 13.59 -17.54 -6.31
C PRO A 201 12.57 -16.91 -5.35
N ILE A 202 11.29 -16.94 -5.74
CA ILE A 202 10.22 -16.52 -4.86
C ILE A 202 10.16 -17.53 -3.71
N THR A 203 10.33 -17.04 -2.50
CA THR A 203 10.32 -17.81 -1.26
C THR A 203 9.26 -17.24 -0.31
N ALA A 204 9.04 -17.91 0.81
CA ALA A 204 8.15 -17.40 1.85
C ALA A 204 8.65 -16.07 2.49
N GLN A 205 9.90 -15.68 2.24
CA GLN A 205 10.52 -14.42 2.68
C GLN A 205 10.35 -13.29 1.66
N THR A 206 9.90 -13.61 0.44
CA THR A 206 9.57 -12.59 -0.57
C THR A 206 8.51 -11.64 -0.01
N PRO A 207 8.69 -10.32 -0.12
CA PRO A 207 7.74 -9.38 0.46
C PRO A 207 6.36 -9.47 -0.22
N PRO A 208 5.27 -9.23 0.51
CA PRO A 208 3.96 -9.02 -0.06
C PRO A 208 4.00 -8.08 -1.25
N THR A 209 3.24 -8.38 -2.30
CA THR A 209 3.33 -7.64 -3.56
C THR A 209 1.96 -7.25 -4.10
N CYS A 210 1.80 -5.97 -4.44
CA CYS A 210 0.64 -5.43 -5.15
C CYS A 210 1.02 -5.18 -6.61
N LEU A 211 0.27 -5.74 -7.55
CA LEU A 211 0.46 -5.59 -8.99
C LEU A 211 -0.75 -4.86 -9.58
N ILE A 212 -0.50 -3.80 -10.34
CA ILE A 212 -1.53 -3.05 -11.05
C ILE A 212 -1.12 -2.99 -12.51
N HIS A 213 -1.98 -3.48 -13.45
CA HIS A 213 -1.54 -3.64 -14.84
C HIS A 213 -2.70 -3.51 -15.84
N GLY A 214 -2.46 -2.80 -16.95
CA GLY A 214 -3.38 -2.70 -18.06
C GLY A 214 -3.54 -4.02 -18.82
N THR A 215 -4.77 -4.49 -19.01
CA THR A 215 -4.98 -5.80 -19.68
C THR A 215 -4.70 -5.79 -21.19
N ALA A 216 -4.60 -4.60 -21.80
CA ALA A 216 -4.27 -4.41 -23.22
C ALA A 216 -2.84 -3.87 -23.39
N ASP A 217 -1.96 -4.03 -22.41
CA ASP A 217 -0.58 -3.55 -22.46
C ASP A 217 0.20 -4.25 -23.59
N THR A 218 0.69 -3.44 -24.54
CA THR A 218 1.44 -3.88 -25.72
C THR A 218 2.96 -3.72 -25.57
N VAL A 219 3.42 -3.11 -24.48
CA VAL A 219 4.85 -2.90 -24.18
C VAL A 219 5.33 -3.96 -23.19
N VAL A 220 4.65 -4.05 -22.04
CA VAL A 220 4.84 -5.11 -21.04
C VAL A 220 3.60 -5.99 -21.04
N PRO A 221 3.66 -7.22 -21.53
CA PRO A 221 2.46 -8.06 -21.57
C PRO A 221 1.83 -8.27 -20.20
N TYR A 222 0.53 -8.06 -20.07
CA TYR A 222 -0.24 -8.27 -18.84
C TYR A 222 0.02 -9.65 -18.21
N ALA A 223 0.28 -10.65 -19.04
CA ALA A 223 0.61 -12.02 -18.62
C ALA A 223 1.82 -12.07 -17.67
N THR A 224 2.73 -11.10 -17.71
CA THR A 224 3.89 -11.06 -16.78
C THR A 224 3.43 -10.87 -15.36
N SER A 225 2.48 -9.97 -15.09
CA SER A 225 1.89 -9.76 -13.77
C SER A 225 1.03 -10.94 -13.31
N VAL A 226 0.28 -11.55 -14.24
CA VAL A 226 -0.51 -12.78 -13.95
C VAL A 226 0.41 -13.91 -13.50
N ASN A 227 1.50 -14.15 -14.22
CA ASN A 227 2.48 -15.19 -13.90
C ASN A 227 3.17 -14.91 -12.57
N LEU A 228 3.58 -13.66 -12.31
CA LEU A 228 4.19 -13.28 -11.06
C LEU A 228 3.23 -13.50 -9.88
N SER A 229 1.98 -13.03 -9.99
CA SER A 229 0.94 -13.24 -8.98
C SER A 229 0.71 -14.72 -8.71
N SER A 230 0.66 -15.56 -9.75
CA SER A 230 0.51 -17.01 -9.61
C SER A 230 1.67 -17.65 -8.87
N ASN A 231 2.91 -17.24 -9.18
CA ASN A 231 4.11 -17.76 -8.52
C ASN A 231 4.19 -17.32 -7.04
N LEU A 232 3.82 -16.08 -6.73
CA LEU A 232 3.72 -15.57 -5.36
C LEU A 232 2.68 -16.38 -4.55
N THR A 233 1.52 -16.62 -5.15
CA THR A 233 0.46 -17.43 -4.53
C THR A 233 0.95 -18.86 -4.27
N ALA A 234 1.63 -19.48 -5.22
CA ALA A 234 2.20 -20.82 -5.07
C ALA A 234 3.25 -20.91 -3.96
N ALA A 235 4.00 -19.82 -3.73
CA ALA A 235 4.97 -19.71 -2.64
C ALA A 235 4.36 -19.31 -1.29
N GLY A 236 3.03 -19.09 -1.22
CA GLY A 236 2.34 -18.65 -0.02
C GLY A 236 2.58 -17.17 0.34
N VAL A 237 3.03 -16.36 -0.61
CA VAL A 237 3.26 -14.93 -0.43
C VAL A 237 1.96 -14.17 -0.70
N TYR A 238 1.59 -13.27 0.24
CA TYR A 238 0.45 -12.40 0.03
C TYR A 238 0.65 -11.51 -1.19
N ASN A 239 -0.32 -11.51 -2.10
CA ASN A 239 -0.26 -10.65 -3.26
C ASN A 239 -1.65 -10.22 -3.74
N GLU A 240 -1.70 -9.07 -4.38
CA GLU A 240 -2.88 -8.51 -5.03
C GLU A 240 -2.57 -8.26 -6.50
N LEU A 241 -3.51 -8.61 -7.39
CA LEU A 241 -3.43 -8.26 -8.80
C LEU A 241 -4.68 -7.47 -9.19
N HIS A 242 -4.48 -6.21 -9.56
CA HIS A 242 -5.53 -5.28 -9.97
C HIS A 242 -5.47 -5.05 -11.49
N PRO A 243 -6.31 -5.72 -12.28
CA PRO A 243 -6.35 -5.51 -13.73
C PRO A 243 -7.03 -4.18 -14.07
N LEU A 244 -6.39 -3.36 -14.88
CA LEU A 244 -6.99 -2.18 -15.49
C LEU A 244 -7.54 -2.58 -16.86
N ALA A 245 -8.84 -2.88 -16.93
CA ALA A 245 -9.47 -3.46 -18.10
C ALA A 245 -9.38 -2.54 -19.33
N GLY A 246 -8.79 -3.05 -20.43
CA GLY A 246 -8.65 -2.34 -21.70
C GLY A 246 -7.58 -1.25 -21.75
N TYR A 247 -6.87 -0.99 -20.64
CA TYR A 247 -5.78 -0.02 -20.65
C TYR A 247 -4.48 -0.62 -21.21
N ASN A 248 -3.74 0.21 -21.94
CA ASN A 248 -2.42 -0.10 -22.49
C ASN A 248 -1.32 0.32 -21.48
N HIS A 249 -0.06 0.23 -21.91
CA HIS A 249 1.10 0.77 -21.17
C HIS A 249 0.93 2.26 -20.90
N TYR A 250 1.41 2.77 -19.78
CA TYR A 250 1.16 4.14 -19.31
C TYR A 250 -0.33 4.51 -19.26
N PRO A 251 -1.15 3.77 -18.54
CA PRO A 251 -2.60 3.94 -18.54
C PRO A 251 -3.03 5.32 -18.01
N VAL A 252 -2.16 5.99 -17.26
CA VAL A 252 -2.40 7.34 -16.70
C VAL A 252 -2.42 8.43 -17.78
N MET A 253 -1.98 8.11 -19.01
CA MET A 253 -2.06 9.01 -20.17
C MET A 253 -3.02 8.42 -21.21
N VAL A 254 -4.14 9.06 -21.44
CA VAL A 254 -5.12 8.66 -22.45
C VAL A 254 -5.18 9.74 -23.53
N ASN A 255 -4.81 9.38 -24.78
CA ASN A 255 -4.73 10.32 -25.91
C ASN A 255 -3.89 11.59 -25.61
N GLY A 256 -2.80 11.44 -24.86
CA GLY A 256 -1.93 12.56 -24.48
C GLY A 256 -2.47 13.43 -23.34
N ILE A 257 -3.57 13.03 -22.71
CA ILE A 257 -4.18 13.74 -21.58
C ILE A 257 -3.97 12.94 -20.29
N TYR A 258 -3.52 13.61 -19.24
CA TYR A 258 -3.34 13.02 -17.92
C TYR A 258 -4.69 12.68 -17.27
N ASN A 259 -4.88 11.40 -16.95
CA ASN A 259 -6.15 10.87 -16.44
C ASN A 259 -6.14 10.81 -14.90
N THR A 260 -6.53 11.91 -14.27
CA THR A 260 -6.55 12.05 -12.81
C THR A 260 -7.50 11.04 -12.12
N ASN A 261 -8.60 10.64 -12.77
CA ASN A 261 -9.52 9.65 -12.22
C ASN A 261 -8.87 8.26 -12.15
N LEU A 262 -8.13 7.88 -13.19
CA LEU A 262 -7.40 6.62 -13.17
C LEU A 262 -6.27 6.63 -12.16
N VAL A 263 -5.56 7.76 -12.05
CA VAL A 263 -4.53 7.95 -11.01
C VAL A 263 -5.13 7.76 -9.61
N ALA A 264 -6.28 8.37 -9.33
CA ALA A 264 -7.00 8.18 -8.07
C ALA A 264 -7.38 6.71 -7.85
N THR A 265 -7.80 6.00 -8.89
CA THR A 265 -8.10 4.56 -8.82
C THR A 265 -6.85 3.75 -8.49
N ILE A 266 -5.73 4.00 -9.15
CA ILE A 266 -4.45 3.33 -8.88
C ILE A 266 -4.02 3.58 -7.43
N ILE A 267 -4.05 4.82 -6.97
CA ILE A 267 -3.72 5.20 -5.59
C ILE A 267 -4.66 4.48 -4.59
N SER A 268 -5.93 4.29 -4.94
CA SER A 268 -6.90 3.59 -4.07
C SER A 268 -6.57 2.10 -3.85
N TYR A 269 -5.80 1.48 -4.72
CA TYR A 269 -5.22 0.14 -4.52
C TYR A 269 -3.91 0.19 -3.74
N MET A 270 -3.05 1.14 -4.06
CA MET A 270 -1.70 1.24 -3.47
C MET A 270 -1.73 1.55 -1.98
N ILE A 271 -2.53 2.52 -1.54
CA ILE A 271 -2.51 3.00 -0.16
C ILE A 271 -3.00 1.96 0.86
N PRO A 272 -4.13 1.26 0.65
CA PRO A 272 -4.55 0.19 1.56
C PRO A 272 -3.51 -0.93 1.68
N PHE A 273 -2.96 -1.39 0.55
CA PHE A 273 -1.89 -2.38 0.54
C PHE A 273 -0.66 -1.91 1.33
N ALA A 274 -0.21 -0.69 1.09
CA ALA A 274 0.94 -0.12 1.78
C ALA A 274 0.71 0.01 3.30
N LYS A 275 -0.48 0.44 3.72
CA LYS A 275 -0.85 0.50 5.13
C LYS A 275 -0.87 -0.88 5.78
N LEU A 276 -1.40 -1.86 5.06
CA LEU A 276 -1.43 -3.25 5.52
C LEU A 276 -0.02 -3.78 5.75
N THR A 277 0.85 -3.66 4.76
CA THR A 277 2.20 -4.23 4.81
C THR A 277 3.14 -3.47 5.73
N ALA A 278 3.02 -2.16 5.82
CA ALA A 278 3.79 -1.35 6.76
C ALA A 278 3.32 -1.47 8.23
N GLY A 279 2.25 -2.20 8.49
CA GLY A 279 1.66 -2.27 9.83
C GLY A 279 1.10 -0.92 10.32
N ASN A 280 0.84 -0.01 9.39
CA ASN A 280 0.20 1.29 9.66
C ASN A 280 -1.31 1.24 9.69
N LEU A 281 -1.90 0.09 9.46
CA LEU A 281 -3.25 -0.06 9.95
C LEU A 281 -3.20 0.35 11.41
N PRO A 282 -4.07 1.25 11.88
CA PRO A 282 -4.22 1.51 13.30
C PRO A 282 -4.25 0.14 13.94
N GLN A 283 -3.36 -0.13 14.90
CA GLN A 283 -3.14 -1.45 15.55
C GLN A 283 -4.50 -2.10 15.53
N ALA A 284 -4.65 -3.12 14.69
CA ALA A 284 -5.97 -3.62 14.39
C ALA A 284 -6.59 -3.82 15.76
N VAL A 285 -7.59 -2.99 16.09
CA VAL A 285 -8.27 -3.18 17.38
C VAL A 285 -8.64 -4.62 17.27
N PRO A 286 -8.01 -5.51 18.04
CA PRO A 286 -8.06 -6.92 17.76
C PRO A 286 -9.52 -7.25 17.65
N VAL A 287 -9.94 -7.83 16.52
CA VAL A 287 -11.30 -8.26 16.38
C VAL A 287 -11.53 -9.19 17.54
N ARG A 288 -12.33 -8.76 18.47
CA ARG A 288 -12.62 -9.49 19.70
C ARG A 288 -13.92 -10.22 19.47
N LEU A 289 -13.96 -11.46 19.88
CA LEU A 289 -15.21 -12.09 20.23
C LEU A 289 -15.71 -11.31 21.44
N GLY A 290 -16.89 -10.71 21.33
CA GLY A 290 -17.42 -9.84 22.38
C GLY A 290 -17.74 -10.62 23.64
N ASP A 291 -17.90 -9.87 24.72
CA ASP A 291 -18.22 -10.46 26.05
C ASP A 291 -19.67 -11.01 26.12
N ASN A 292 -20.47 -10.77 25.09
CA ASN A 292 -21.86 -11.24 25.01
C ASN A 292 -21.92 -12.58 24.29
N PHE A 293 -21.57 -13.63 25.00
CA PHE A 293 -21.74 -15.00 24.53
C PHE A 293 -23.11 -15.50 24.98
N LEU A 294 -24.04 -15.63 24.05
CA LEU A 294 -25.37 -16.14 24.33
C LEU A 294 -25.51 -17.57 23.77
N GLN A 295 -25.66 -18.53 24.64
CA GLN A 295 -26.08 -19.87 24.24
C GLN A 295 -27.63 -19.87 24.10
N ALA A 296 -28.11 -19.97 22.88
CA ALA A 296 -29.54 -20.11 22.66
C ALA A 296 -30.03 -21.50 23.05
N THR A 297 -31.28 -21.61 23.52
CA THR A 297 -31.88 -22.86 24.04
C THR A 297 -32.05 -23.96 23.00
N ASN A 298 -31.79 -23.71 21.72
CA ASN A 298 -31.90 -24.63 20.58
C ASN A 298 -30.53 -25.18 20.11
N GLY A 299 -29.49 -25.07 20.92
CA GLY A 299 -28.14 -25.50 20.54
C GLY A 299 -27.39 -24.53 19.64
N GLN A 300 -27.92 -23.34 19.40
CA GLN A 300 -27.21 -22.28 18.73
C GLN A 300 -26.31 -21.51 19.69
N VAL A 301 -25.19 -21.05 19.19
CA VAL A 301 -24.25 -20.16 19.86
C VAL A 301 -24.32 -18.81 19.14
N ILE A 302 -24.60 -17.77 19.87
CA ILE A 302 -24.65 -16.40 19.34
C ILE A 302 -23.63 -15.58 20.11
N PHE A 303 -22.78 -14.89 19.42
CA PHE A 303 -21.79 -13.96 20.00
C PHE A 303 -21.62 -12.76 19.11
N ASP A 304 -21.26 -11.64 19.69
CA ASP A 304 -20.86 -10.46 18.97
C ASP A 304 -19.38 -10.49 18.62
N ILE A 305 -19.05 -9.89 17.50
CA ILE A 305 -17.68 -9.56 17.11
C ILE A 305 -17.56 -8.05 17.07
N SER A 306 -16.50 -7.51 17.58
CA SER A 306 -16.24 -6.08 17.55
C SER A 306 -14.79 -5.81 17.19
N GLY A 307 -14.54 -4.67 16.56
CA GLY A 307 -13.21 -4.30 16.13
C GLY A 307 -13.19 -3.06 15.26
N GLN A 308 -12.24 -3.01 14.36
CA GLN A 308 -12.07 -1.91 13.43
C GLN A 308 -13.27 -1.81 12.46
N THR A 309 -13.70 -0.60 12.14
CA THR A 309 -14.74 -0.33 11.13
C THR A 309 -14.20 -0.53 9.71
N ASN A 310 -15.10 -0.86 8.78
CA ASN A 310 -14.79 -1.04 7.35
C ASN A 310 -13.74 -2.14 7.06
N VAL A 311 -13.75 -3.20 7.85
CA VAL A 311 -12.93 -4.40 7.60
C VAL A 311 -13.82 -5.60 7.34
N THR A 312 -13.35 -6.51 6.50
CA THR A 312 -13.97 -7.84 6.35
C THR A 312 -13.36 -8.79 7.37
N VAL A 313 -14.20 -9.50 8.09
CA VAL A 313 -13.80 -10.44 9.14
C VAL A 313 -14.26 -11.84 8.79
N ALA A 314 -13.36 -12.82 8.86
CA ALA A 314 -13.73 -14.22 8.92
C ALA A 314 -13.88 -14.65 10.37
N VAL A 315 -15.00 -15.27 10.70
CA VAL A 315 -15.17 -16.01 11.94
C VAL A 315 -14.95 -17.49 11.64
N GLU A 316 -14.05 -18.08 12.38
CA GLU A 316 -13.63 -19.47 12.18
C GLU A 316 -13.87 -20.29 13.45
N GLN A 317 -14.27 -21.54 13.25
CA GLN A 317 -14.44 -22.50 14.32
C GLN A 317 -13.41 -23.62 14.24
N SER A 318 -13.13 -24.24 15.38
CA SER A 318 -12.35 -25.46 15.51
C SER A 318 -13.02 -26.42 16.48
N THR A 319 -13.17 -27.68 16.08
CA THR A 319 -13.70 -28.77 16.91
C THR A 319 -12.62 -29.76 17.36
N ASN A 320 -11.35 -29.51 16.97
CA ASN A 320 -10.22 -30.42 17.21
C ASN A 320 -9.07 -29.74 17.97
N GLN A 321 -9.42 -29.06 19.06
CA GLN A 321 -8.43 -28.41 19.94
C GLN A 321 -7.55 -27.38 19.22
N MET A 322 -8.13 -26.58 18.33
CA MET A 322 -7.46 -25.51 17.58
C MET A 322 -6.41 -25.98 16.55
N ASN A 323 -6.39 -27.28 16.20
CA ASN A 323 -5.45 -27.79 15.19
C ASN A 323 -5.83 -27.41 13.75
N THR A 324 -7.14 -27.35 13.46
CA THR A 324 -7.65 -26.87 12.17
C THR A 324 -8.79 -25.88 12.41
N TRP A 325 -8.95 -24.94 11.48
CA TRP A 325 -9.95 -23.89 11.54
C TRP A 325 -10.78 -23.88 10.26
N GLN A 326 -12.08 -23.77 10.42
CA GLN A 326 -13.04 -23.68 9.33
C GLN A 326 -13.81 -22.36 9.45
N ALA A 327 -13.86 -21.60 8.37
CA ALA A 327 -14.69 -20.39 8.34
C ALA A 327 -16.17 -20.75 8.39
N ILE A 328 -16.91 -20.13 9.30
CA ILE A 328 -18.35 -20.30 9.49
C ILE A 328 -19.13 -19.06 9.08
N ALA A 329 -18.50 -17.88 9.13
CA ALA A 329 -19.08 -16.63 8.69
C ALA A 329 -17.99 -15.71 8.14
N THR A 330 -18.39 -14.86 7.22
CA THR A 330 -17.60 -13.74 6.73
C THR A 330 -18.52 -12.53 6.72
N ASP A 331 -18.16 -11.49 7.41
CA ASP A 331 -18.96 -10.28 7.53
C ASP A 331 -18.11 -9.02 7.42
N GLN A 332 -18.73 -7.94 6.97
CA GLN A 332 -18.07 -6.65 6.86
C GLN A 332 -18.52 -5.76 8.02
N LEU A 333 -17.57 -5.39 8.88
CA LEU A 333 -17.82 -4.55 10.04
C LEU A 333 -17.91 -3.07 9.65
N PHE A 334 -19.06 -2.63 9.15
CA PHE A 334 -19.29 -1.22 8.82
C PHE A 334 -19.33 -0.31 10.05
N THR A 335 -19.91 -0.78 11.13
CA THR A 335 -20.06 -0.04 12.40
C THR A 335 -19.03 -0.45 13.47
N GLY A 336 -18.12 -1.35 13.13
CA GLY A 336 -17.15 -1.91 14.07
C GLY A 336 -17.69 -3.07 14.91
N ALA A 337 -18.92 -3.52 14.68
CA ALA A 337 -19.50 -4.69 15.36
C ALA A 337 -20.49 -5.45 14.46
N ALA A 338 -20.60 -6.75 14.67
CA ALA A 338 -21.59 -7.64 14.04
C ALA A 338 -21.94 -8.80 14.97
N TRP A 339 -23.07 -9.47 14.71
CA TRP A 339 -23.49 -10.66 15.42
C TRP A 339 -23.26 -11.91 14.56
N VAL A 340 -22.74 -12.95 15.16
CA VAL A 340 -22.52 -14.24 14.51
C VAL A 340 -23.32 -15.32 15.24
N THR A 341 -23.98 -16.15 14.45
CA THR A 341 -24.73 -17.31 14.93
C THR A 341 -24.11 -18.58 14.36
N ASP A 342 -23.81 -19.53 15.20
CA ASP A 342 -23.37 -20.87 14.81
C ASP A 342 -24.18 -21.95 15.54
N THR A 343 -24.18 -23.17 14.99
CA THR A 343 -24.81 -24.33 15.61
C THR A 343 -23.73 -25.12 16.33
N ALA A 344 -23.84 -25.27 17.65
CA ALA A 344 -22.89 -26.06 18.42
C ALA A 344 -22.99 -27.54 18.00
N SER A 345 -21.98 -28.04 17.30
CA SER A 345 -21.92 -29.37 16.71
C SER A 345 -21.04 -30.35 17.50
N ALA A 346 -20.28 -29.86 18.50
CA ALA A 346 -19.33 -30.65 19.29
C ALA A 346 -19.39 -30.30 20.78
N ALA A 347 -18.91 -31.21 21.62
CA ALA A 347 -18.81 -31.02 23.07
C ALA A 347 -17.82 -29.94 23.47
N SER A 348 -16.84 -29.64 22.60
CA SER A 348 -15.89 -28.55 22.75
C SER A 348 -15.71 -27.87 21.40
N GLN A 349 -15.98 -26.58 21.34
CA GLN A 349 -15.89 -25.80 20.15
C GLN A 349 -15.17 -24.48 20.47
N PHE A 350 -14.21 -24.13 19.63
CA PHE A 350 -13.38 -22.94 19.79
C PHE A 350 -13.67 -22.00 18.63
N TYR A 351 -13.65 -20.72 18.90
CA TYR A 351 -13.88 -19.67 17.90
C TYR A 351 -12.73 -18.69 17.87
N ARG A 352 -12.45 -18.15 16.71
CA ARG A 352 -11.60 -16.99 16.52
C ARG A 352 -12.17 -16.10 15.41
N ALA A 353 -11.85 -14.83 15.50
CA ALA A 353 -12.11 -13.89 14.42
C ALA A 353 -10.78 -13.37 13.88
N ARG A 354 -10.66 -13.26 12.57
CA ARG A 354 -9.51 -12.63 11.91
C ARG A 354 -9.96 -11.68 10.82
N ILE A 355 -9.24 -10.59 10.67
CA ILE A 355 -9.44 -9.68 9.55
C ILE A 355 -9.01 -10.40 8.27
N ILE A 356 -9.86 -10.35 7.25
CA ILE A 356 -9.49 -10.73 5.89
C ILE A 356 -8.96 -9.46 5.24
N PRO A 357 -7.72 -9.44 4.75
CA PRO A 357 -7.22 -8.35 3.94
C PRO A 357 -8.16 -8.08 2.76
N PRO A 358 -8.35 -6.81 2.40
CA PRO A 358 -9.22 -6.43 1.28
C PRO A 358 -8.73 -7.02 -0.04
#